data_f9600f3b85917e1e85cb3be3b633ced1
#
_entry.id   f9600f3b85917e1e85cb3be3b633ced1
#
_cell.length_a   1.000
_cell.length_b   1.000
_cell.length_c   1.000
_cell.angle_alpha   90.00
_cell.angle_beta   90.00
_cell.angle_gamma   90.00
#
_symmetry.space_group_name_H-M   'P 1'
#
loop_
_entity.id
_entity.type
_entity.pdbx_description
1 polymer ?
#
loop_
_entity_poly.entity_id
_entity_poly.type
_entity_poly.pdbx_seq_one_letter_code
_entity_poly.pdbx_strand_id
1 'polypeptide(L)'
;MAEAAFYYKNPAAPRPNKPPVLGACAIIQYGDTYLLESRADSDRWAFVGGAMEPDESLEDCILREIREETGLALTPGQLQFVGVYSDPSRIAAYPDGNIARIISAVYWVALRQAPVLHCSSESKQLCFLTVEQLAPLQVAETQLDILSDFVESLL
;
A
#
# COMPACT_ATOMS: atom_id res chain seq x y z
N MET A 1 -16.94 1.55 16.33
CA MET A 1 -16.80 1.97 14.93
C MET A 1 -16.45 0.80 14.05
N ALA A 2 -17.11 0.69 12.93
CA ALA A 2 -16.76 -0.35 11.96
C ALA A 2 -15.37 -0.09 11.36
N GLU A 3 -14.65 -1.15 11.10
CA GLU A 3 -13.31 -1.09 10.50
C GLU A 3 -13.36 -1.51 9.04
N ALA A 4 -12.36 -1.11 8.25
CA ALA A 4 -12.13 -1.66 6.94
C ALA A 4 -11.67 -3.13 7.07
N ALA A 5 -12.10 -3.98 6.16
CA ALA A 5 -11.71 -5.38 6.10
C ALA A 5 -11.13 -5.70 4.72
N PHE A 6 -10.08 -6.52 4.71
CA PHE A 6 -9.36 -6.85 3.50
C PHE A 6 -9.32 -8.37 3.33
N TYR A 7 -9.43 -8.81 2.08
CA TYR A 7 -9.54 -10.24 1.76
C TYR A 7 -8.60 -10.57 0.59
N TYR A 8 -8.01 -11.75 0.64
CA TYR A 8 -7.22 -12.32 -0.42
C TYR A 8 -7.35 -13.83 -0.41
N LYS A 9 -7.79 -14.42 -1.53
CA LYS A 9 -8.00 -15.87 -1.65
C LYS A 9 -8.86 -16.44 -0.51
N ASN A 10 -9.88 -15.68 -0.13
CA ASN A 10 -10.77 -16.02 0.97
C ASN A 10 -12.19 -16.23 0.43
N PRO A 11 -12.72 -17.47 0.49
CA PRO A 11 -14.06 -17.74 -0.03
C PRO A 11 -15.18 -17.04 0.76
N ALA A 12 -14.90 -16.53 1.95
CA ALA A 12 -15.85 -15.75 2.74
C ALA A 12 -15.88 -14.28 2.36
N ALA A 13 -15.05 -13.82 1.43
CA ALA A 13 -15.04 -12.44 1.00
C ALA A 13 -16.39 -12.01 0.43
N PRO A 14 -16.88 -10.81 0.78
CA PRO A 14 -18.11 -10.30 0.19
C PRO A 14 -17.93 -10.01 -1.30
N ARG A 15 -19.03 -10.01 -2.05
CA ARG A 15 -18.99 -9.64 -3.46
C ARG A 15 -18.82 -8.14 -3.61
N PRO A 16 -17.98 -7.68 -4.56
CA PRO A 16 -17.90 -6.25 -4.87
C PRO A 16 -19.25 -5.68 -5.30
N ASN A 17 -19.54 -4.47 -4.82
CA ASN A 17 -20.72 -3.71 -5.19
C ASN A 17 -20.36 -2.39 -5.89
N LYS A 18 -19.07 -2.21 -6.22
CA LYS A 18 -18.52 -1.06 -6.95
C LYS A 18 -17.61 -1.58 -8.06
N PRO A 19 -17.34 -0.77 -9.08
CA PRO A 19 -16.30 -1.09 -10.07
C PRO A 19 -14.94 -1.30 -9.38
N PRO A 20 -14.02 -2.05 -10.01
CA PRO A 20 -12.68 -2.21 -9.48
C PRO A 20 -12.00 -0.85 -9.23
N VAL A 21 -11.30 -0.77 -8.11
CA VAL A 21 -10.52 0.43 -7.75
C VAL A 21 -9.08 0.21 -8.21
N LEU A 22 -8.59 1.15 -9.02
CA LEU A 22 -7.21 1.17 -9.48
C LEU A 22 -6.42 2.13 -8.61
N GLY A 23 -5.31 1.65 -8.07
CA GLY A 23 -4.44 2.45 -7.22
C GLY A 23 -2.98 2.10 -7.41
N ALA A 24 -2.15 2.71 -6.59
CA ALA A 24 -0.72 2.47 -6.58
C ALA A 24 -0.20 2.44 -5.16
N CYS A 25 0.83 1.64 -4.92
CA CYS A 25 1.57 1.68 -3.66
C CYS A 25 3.07 1.64 -3.93
N ALA A 26 3.86 2.00 -2.92
CA ALA A 26 5.29 2.09 -3.04
C ALA A 26 6.01 1.33 -1.94
N ILE A 27 7.03 0.57 -2.35
CA ILE A 27 8.02 0.00 -1.46
C ILE A 27 9.13 1.04 -1.34
N ILE A 28 9.17 1.75 -0.21
CA ILE A 28 10.13 2.83 0.03
C ILE A 28 11.23 2.29 0.92
N GLN A 29 12.42 2.19 0.37
CA GLN A 29 13.59 1.59 1.03
C GLN A 29 14.55 2.68 1.50
N TYR A 30 15.02 2.53 2.75
CA TYR A 30 16.18 3.24 3.26
C TYR A 30 17.12 2.23 3.92
N GLY A 31 18.29 2.05 3.35
CA GLY A 31 19.21 1.00 3.81
C GLY A 31 18.60 -0.39 3.65
N ASP A 32 18.57 -1.15 4.73
CA ASP A 32 17.94 -2.47 4.78
C ASP A 32 16.53 -2.46 5.40
N THR A 33 15.91 -1.28 5.45
CA THR A 33 14.58 -1.09 6.01
C THR A 33 13.59 -0.59 4.97
N TYR A 34 12.31 -0.84 5.22
CA TYR A 34 11.22 -0.58 4.30
C TYR A 34 10.08 0.10 5.04
N LEU A 35 9.49 1.11 4.42
CA LEU A 35 8.48 1.94 5.05
C LEU A 35 7.10 1.30 4.96
N LEU A 36 6.48 1.11 6.11
CA LEU A 36 5.07 0.72 6.21
C LEU A 36 4.30 1.71 7.09
N GLU A 37 3.00 1.77 6.84
CA GLU A 37 2.08 2.54 7.66
C GLU A 37 1.16 1.60 8.45
N SER A 38 0.87 1.97 9.68
CA SER A 38 -0.22 1.39 10.44
C SER A 38 -1.50 2.13 10.07
N ARG A 39 -2.46 1.45 9.45
CA ARG A 39 -3.67 2.10 8.93
C ARG A 39 -4.55 2.61 10.07
N ALA A 40 -5.11 3.81 9.89
CA ALA A 40 -6.05 4.37 10.87
C ALA A 40 -7.43 3.70 10.83
N ASP A 41 -7.78 3.06 9.69
CA ASP A 41 -9.09 2.44 9.47
C ASP A 41 -9.18 0.97 9.88
N SER A 42 -8.08 0.39 10.38
CA SER A 42 -8.03 -1.01 10.78
C SER A 42 -6.82 -1.26 11.68
N ASP A 43 -6.63 -2.51 12.09
CA ASP A 43 -5.42 -2.96 12.80
C ASP A 43 -4.34 -3.48 11.83
N ARG A 44 -4.47 -3.18 10.55
CA ARG A 44 -3.56 -3.66 9.51
C ARG A 44 -2.47 -2.65 9.19
N TRP A 45 -1.34 -3.19 8.76
CA TRP A 45 -0.23 -2.43 8.18
C TRP A 45 -0.30 -2.48 6.66
N ALA A 46 0.30 -1.50 5.99
CA ALA A 46 0.28 -1.43 4.53
C ALA A 46 1.50 -0.67 4.01
N PHE A 47 1.88 -0.95 2.76
CA PHE A 47 2.77 -0.04 2.03
C PHE A 47 2.02 1.26 1.75
N VAL A 48 2.75 2.37 1.69
CA VAL A 48 2.19 3.69 1.39
C VAL A 48 1.57 3.69 0.00
N GLY A 49 0.37 4.21 -0.13
CA GLY A 49 -0.34 4.28 -1.41
C GLY A 49 -1.82 4.56 -1.25
N GLY A 50 -2.53 4.53 -2.36
CA GLY A 50 -3.97 4.78 -2.37
C GLY A 50 -4.57 4.73 -3.75
N ALA A 51 -5.83 5.13 -3.85
CA ALA A 51 -6.60 5.07 -5.08
C ALA A 51 -6.21 6.20 -6.04
N MET A 52 -6.16 5.86 -7.32
CA MET A 52 -5.92 6.83 -8.39
C MET A 52 -7.13 7.73 -8.58
N GLU A 53 -6.89 9.02 -8.71
CA GLU A 53 -7.93 9.99 -9.04
C GLU A 53 -8.19 10.01 -10.56
N PRO A 54 -9.38 10.47 -11.01
CA PRO A 54 -9.75 10.39 -12.43
C PRO A 54 -8.82 11.11 -13.41
N ASP A 55 -8.11 12.14 -12.96
CA ASP A 55 -7.21 12.96 -13.76
C ASP A 55 -5.74 12.64 -13.55
N GLU A 56 -5.42 11.55 -12.85
CA GLU A 56 -4.05 11.15 -12.55
C GLU A 56 -3.59 9.99 -13.42
N SER A 57 -2.29 10.01 -13.78
CA SER A 57 -1.57 8.79 -14.15
C SER A 57 -1.22 7.99 -12.90
N LEU A 58 -0.76 6.75 -13.08
CA LEU A 58 -0.31 5.94 -11.95
C LEU A 58 0.90 6.57 -11.24
N GLU A 59 1.83 7.16 -11.99
CA GLU A 59 2.97 7.87 -11.42
C GLU A 59 2.52 9.10 -10.62
N ASP A 60 1.57 9.89 -11.15
CA ASP A 60 1.00 11.02 -10.43
C ASP A 60 0.36 10.57 -9.13
N CYS A 61 -0.39 9.46 -9.18
CA CYS A 61 -1.06 8.87 -8.02
C CYS A 61 -0.06 8.53 -6.93
N ILE A 62 0.98 7.77 -7.25
CA ILE A 62 1.92 7.32 -6.22
C ILE A 62 2.74 8.49 -5.65
N LEU A 63 3.12 9.45 -6.48
CA LEU A 63 3.85 10.63 -6.00
C LEU A 63 2.98 11.48 -5.08
N ARG A 64 1.70 11.63 -5.40
CA ARG A 64 0.74 12.36 -4.55
C ARG A 64 0.52 11.63 -3.23
N GLU A 65 0.27 10.33 -3.28
CA GLU A 65 0.03 9.53 -2.07
C GLU A 65 1.25 9.52 -1.14
N ILE A 66 2.46 9.39 -1.69
CA ILE A 66 3.69 9.45 -0.88
C ILE A 66 3.79 10.81 -0.20
N ARG A 67 3.54 11.90 -0.92
CA ARG A 67 3.60 13.25 -0.35
C ARG A 67 2.55 13.45 0.73
N GLU A 68 1.31 13.05 0.48
CA GLU A 68 0.22 13.21 1.43
C GLU A 68 0.44 12.39 2.70
N GLU A 69 0.89 11.16 2.56
CA GLU A 69 1.00 10.23 3.69
C GLU A 69 2.32 10.36 4.46
N THR A 70 3.38 10.80 3.82
CA THR A 70 4.72 10.82 4.43
C THR A 70 5.40 12.18 4.44
N GLY A 71 4.93 13.14 3.66
CA GLY A 71 5.60 14.43 3.47
C GLY A 71 6.76 14.40 2.48
N LEU A 72 7.11 13.25 1.92
CA LEU A 72 8.22 13.15 0.97
C LEU A 72 7.83 13.69 -0.40
N ALA A 73 8.63 14.63 -0.93
CA ALA A 73 8.47 15.15 -2.28
C ALA A 73 9.46 14.44 -3.20
N LEU A 74 8.98 13.43 -3.91
CA LEU A 74 9.79 12.65 -4.84
C LEU A 74 9.52 13.09 -6.29
N THR A 75 10.45 12.73 -7.18
CA THR A 75 10.31 12.96 -8.61
C THR A 75 10.01 11.67 -9.35
N PRO A 76 9.43 11.72 -10.56
CA PRO A 76 9.18 10.49 -11.34
C PRO A 76 10.43 9.66 -11.59
N GLY A 77 11.60 10.28 -11.70
CA GLY A 77 12.86 9.57 -11.92
C GLY A 77 13.30 8.68 -10.76
N GLN A 78 12.74 8.86 -9.57
CA GLN A 78 13.02 8.04 -8.40
C GLN A 78 12.12 6.80 -8.32
N LEU A 79 11.09 6.72 -9.15
CA LEU A 79 10.18 5.59 -9.19
C LEU A 79 10.72 4.48 -10.08
N GLN A 80 10.74 3.26 -9.56
CA GLN A 80 11.00 2.06 -10.35
C GLN A 80 9.73 1.22 -10.37
N PHE A 81 9.17 0.98 -11.56
CA PHE A 81 7.97 0.17 -11.68
C PHE A 81 8.29 -1.29 -11.38
N VAL A 82 7.50 -1.91 -10.51
CA VAL A 82 7.66 -3.33 -10.12
C VAL A 82 6.66 -4.21 -10.86
N GLY A 83 5.39 -3.85 -10.88
CA GLY A 83 4.35 -4.67 -11.50
C GLY A 83 2.96 -4.23 -11.11
N VAL A 84 1.96 -4.94 -11.64
CA VAL A 84 0.55 -4.75 -11.32
C VAL A 84 0.02 -6.01 -10.65
N TYR A 85 -0.70 -5.83 -9.56
CA TYR A 85 -1.32 -6.89 -8.79
C TYR A 85 -2.84 -6.80 -8.98
N SER A 86 -3.42 -7.78 -9.64
CA SER A 86 -4.81 -7.70 -10.10
C SER A 86 -5.63 -8.96 -9.84
N ASP A 87 -5.18 -9.83 -8.94
CA ASP A 87 -5.95 -11.05 -8.65
C ASP A 87 -7.39 -10.67 -8.26
N PRO A 88 -8.41 -11.35 -8.84
CA PRO A 88 -9.80 -11.03 -8.54
C PRO A 88 -10.20 -11.19 -7.08
N SER A 89 -9.42 -11.95 -6.30
CA SER A 89 -9.71 -12.18 -4.88
C SER A 89 -9.25 -11.04 -3.96
N ARG A 90 -8.59 -10.02 -4.50
CA ARG A 90 -8.13 -8.84 -3.75
C ARG A 90 -9.33 -7.91 -3.52
N ILE A 91 -9.97 -8.04 -2.36
CA ILE A 91 -11.22 -7.33 -2.04
C ILE A 91 -11.02 -6.48 -0.79
N ALA A 92 -11.50 -5.24 -0.84
CA ALA A 92 -11.60 -4.37 0.33
C ALA A 92 -13.05 -4.01 0.60
N ALA A 93 -13.47 -4.14 1.85
CA ALA A 93 -14.79 -3.75 2.32
C ALA A 93 -14.62 -2.61 3.33
N TYR A 94 -15.21 -1.46 3.03
CA TYR A 94 -15.08 -0.25 3.85
C TYR A 94 -16.28 -0.03 4.76
N PRO A 95 -16.12 0.73 5.85
CA PRO A 95 -17.22 0.97 6.80
C PRO A 95 -18.44 1.65 6.19
N ASP A 96 -18.28 2.38 5.09
CA ASP A 96 -19.37 3.05 4.38
C ASP A 96 -20.23 2.10 3.53
N GLY A 97 -19.90 0.80 3.52
CA GLY A 97 -20.59 -0.21 2.73
C GLY A 97 -20.04 -0.41 1.32
N ASN A 98 -19.03 0.34 0.90
CA ASN A 98 -18.37 0.13 -0.39
C ASN A 98 -17.50 -1.11 -0.33
N ILE A 99 -17.68 -2.01 -1.31
CA ILE A 99 -16.91 -3.23 -1.46
C ILE A 99 -16.35 -3.23 -2.88
N ALA A 100 -15.03 -3.30 -3.02
CA ALA A 100 -14.39 -3.22 -4.32
C ALA A 100 -13.22 -4.19 -4.46
N ARG A 101 -13.02 -4.67 -5.69
CA ARG A 101 -11.77 -5.32 -6.09
C ARG A 101 -10.69 -4.27 -6.20
N ILE A 102 -9.53 -4.56 -5.64
CA ILE A 102 -8.39 -3.62 -5.60
C ILE A 102 -7.32 -4.09 -6.59
N ILE A 103 -7.00 -3.23 -7.54
CA ILE A 103 -5.90 -3.43 -8.50
C ILE A 103 -4.82 -2.42 -8.16
N SER A 104 -3.60 -2.88 -7.90
CA SER A 104 -2.51 -2.02 -7.45
C SER A 104 -1.29 -2.11 -8.37
N ALA A 105 -0.85 -0.95 -8.87
CA ALA A 105 0.48 -0.81 -9.44
C ALA A 105 1.48 -0.61 -8.31
N VAL A 106 2.63 -1.27 -8.38
CA VAL A 106 3.66 -1.22 -7.33
C VAL A 106 4.91 -0.58 -7.87
N TYR A 107 5.45 0.36 -7.11
CA TYR A 107 6.70 1.06 -7.40
C TYR A 107 7.70 0.85 -6.27
N TRP A 108 8.98 0.87 -6.62
CA TRP A 108 10.09 0.81 -5.68
C TRP A 108 10.80 2.16 -5.67
N VAL A 109 11.13 2.64 -4.49
CA VAL A 109 11.89 3.87 -4.28
C VAL A 109 13.02 3.57 -3.31
N ALA A 110 14.26 3.81 -3.72
CA ALA A 110 15.43 3.71 -2.85
C ALA A 110 15.88 5.10 -2.42
N LEU A 111 15.77 5.39 -1.13
CA LEU A 111 16.21 6.66 -0.57
C LEU A 111 17.70 6.62 -0.24
N ARG A 112 18.42 7.69 -0.57
CA ARG A 112 19.85 7.80 -0.29
C ARG A 112 20.14 8.40 1.08
N GLN A 113 19.18 9.13 1.63
CA GLN A 113 19.30 9.81 2.92
C GLN A 113 18.11 9.49 3.79
N ALA A 114 18.31 9.49 5.11
CA ALA A 114 17.23 9.31 6.06
C ALA A 114 16.20 10.44 5.88
N PRO A 115 14.94 10.10 5.61
CA PRO A 115 13.92 11.12 5.39
C PRO A 115 13.40 11.68 6.73
N VAL A 116 12.88 12.91 6.67
CA VAL A 116 12.01 13.45 7.71
C VAL A 116 10.57 13.13 7.31
N LEU A 117 9.90 12.32 8.11
CA LEU A 117 8.54 11.88 7.81
C LEU A 117 7.52 12.70 8.57
N HIS A 118 6.38 12.96 7.91
CA HIS A 118 5.19 13.58 8.50
C HIS A 118 4.02 12.64 8.32
N CYS A 119 3.57 12.02 9.41
CA CYS A 119 2.45 11.07 9.39
C CYS A 119 1.13 11.82 9.20
N SER A 120 0.34 11.40 8.21
CA SER A 120 -0.99 11.96 7.98
C SER A 120 -2.02 11.39 8.96
N SER A 121 -3.25 11.94 8.93
CA SER A 121 -4.35 11.41 9.74
C SER A 121 -4.86 10.04 9.27
N GLU A 122 -4.49 9.59 8.07
CA GLU A 122 -4.88 8.29 7.52
C GLU A 122 -4.05 7.15 8.09
N SER A 123 -2.98 7.45 8.80
CA SER A 123 -2.09 6.48 9.41
C SER A 123 -1.94 6.76 10.90
N LYS A 124 -1.86 5.70 11.71
CA LYS A 124 -1.53 5.81 13.14
C LYS A 124 -0.06 6.11 13.32
N GLN A 125 0.80 5.50 12.50
CA GLN A 125 2.24 5.71 12.50
C GLN A 125 2.87 5.22 11.19
N LEU A 126 4.08 5.71 10.95
CA LEU A 126 4.95 5.28 9.86
C LEU A 126 6.20 4.66 10.48
N CYS A 127 6.63 3.50 9.98
CA CYS A 127 7.82 2.82 10.49
C CYS A 127 8.66 2.27 9.34
N PHE A 128 9.98 2.47 9.42
CA PHE A 128 10.93 1.72 8.62
C PHE A 128 11.26 0.40 9.34
N LEU A 129 11.02 -0.70 8.67
CA LEU A 129 11.13 -2.05 9.23
C LEU A 129 12.08 -2.91 8.40
N THR A 130 12.84 -3.77 9.07
CA THR A 130 13.63 -4.80 8.40
C THR A 130 12.73 -5.92 7.89
N VAL A 131 13.25 -6.78 7.01
CA VAL A 131 12.49 -7.95 6.52
C VAL A 131 12.04 -8.84 7.68
N GLU A 132 12.89 -9.04 8.67
CA GLU A 132 12.58 -9.85 9.84
C GLU A 132 11.44 -9.25 10.65
N GLN A 133 11.36 -7.93 10.72
CA GLN A 133 10.25 -7.23 11.40
C GLN A 133 8.96 -7.24 10.59
N LEU A 134 9.05 -7.35 9.26
CA LEU A 134 7.88 -7.45 8.39
C LEU A 134 7.16 -8.79 8.52
N ALA A 135 7.90 -9.87 8.72
CA ALA A 135 7.36 -11.22 8.69
C ALA A 135 6.19 -11.45 9.66
N PRO A 136 6.21 -10.95 10.93
CA PRO A 136 5.09 -11.14 11.85
C PRO A 136 3.98 -10.11 11.73
N LEU A 137 4.12 -9.08 10.89
CA LEU A 137 3.12 -8.03 10.79
C LEU A 137 1.83 -8.52 10.12
N GLN A 138 0.72 -8.03 10.64
CA GLN A 138 -0.57 -8.19 10.00
C GLN A 138 -0.75 -7.10 8.94
N VAL A 139 -0.33 -7.38 7.71
CA VAL A 139 -0.59 -6.47 6.60
C VAL A 139 -2.00 -6.67 6.06
N ALA A 140 -2.56 -5.60 5.48
CA ALA A 140 -3.84 -5.70 4.79
C ALA A 140 -3.77 -6.85 3.77
N GLU A 141 -4.77 -7.72 3.77
CA GLU A 141 -4.75 -8.94 2.96
C GLU A 141 -4.65 -8.65 1.46
N THR A 142 -5.14 -7.49 1.03
CA THR A 142 -4.97 -7.02 -0.35
C THR A 142 -3.51 -6.68 -0.72
N GLN A 143 -2.57 -6.77 0.22
CA GLN A 143 -1.14 -6.56 -0.02
C GLN A 143 -0.29 -7.79 0.28
N LEU A 144 -0.91 -8.92 0.63
CA LEU A 144 -0.17 -10.15 0.94
C LEU A 144 0.62 -10.66 -0.26
N ASP A 145 0.06 -10.60 -1.46
CA ASP A 145 0.73 -11.00 -2.68
C ASP A 145 1.95 -10.10 -2.98
N ILE A 146 1.79 -8.79 -2.77
CA ILE A 146 2.89 -7.83 -2.94
C ILE A 146 4.01 -8.12 -1.94
N LEU A 147 3.67 -8.29 -0.68
CA LEU A 147 4.64 -8.56 0.38
C LEU A 147 5.38 -9.87 0.12
N SER A 148 4.68 -10.92 -0.27
CA SER A 148 5.27 -12.22 -0.56
C SER A 148 6.29 -12.14 -1.70
N ASP A 149 5.92 -11.52 -2.80
CA ASP A 149 6.83 -11.35 -3.95
C ASP A 149 8.04 -10.50 -3.59
N PHE A 150 7.81 -9.43 -2.82
CA PHE A 150 8.88 -8.55 -2.36
C PHE A 150 9.89 -9.31 -1.49
N VAL A 151 9.43 -10.06 -0.50
CA VAL A 151 10.32 -10.83 0.38
C VAL A 151 11.08 -11.87 -0.41
N GLU A 152 10.44 -12.59 -1.33
CA GLU A 152 11.11 -13.55 -2.21
C GLU A 152 12.21 -12.91 -3.06
N SER A 153 11.99 -11.68 -3.52
CA SER A 153 12.96 -10.97 -4.36
C SER A 153 14.26 -10.63 -3.63
N LEU A 154 14.24 -10.65 -2.30
CA LEU A 154 15.41 -10.34 -1.45
C LEU A 154 16.22 -11.59 -1.05
N LEU A 155 15.73 -12.78 -1.35
CA LEU A 155 16.39 -14.05 -0.99
C LEU A 155 17.45 -14.48 -1.99
#